data_811c265a42d53fde2df6b4dc5153aae8
#
_entry.id   811c265a42d53fde2df6b4dc5153aae8
#
_cell.length_a   1.000
_cell.length_b   1.000
_cell.length_c   1.000
_cell.angle_alpha   90.00
_cell.angle_beta   90.00
_cell.angle_gamma   90.00
#
_symmetry.space_group_name_H-M   'P 1'
#
loop_
_entity.id
_entity.type
_entity.pdbx_description
1 polymer ?
#
loop_
_entity_poly.entity_id
_entity_poly.type
_entity_poly.pdbx_seq_one_letter_code
_entity_poly.pdbx_strand_id
1 'polypeptide(L)'
;MDFRLKLLAGTLAFAVSAAGYAADPIKIGVAGPYTGGSSSMGVSMRDGVRLAIEEINKSGGVLGRQLVAVERDDEAKNERGVQIAQELINKEQVTATVGYINTGVALASQRFYQDAKIPVFNNVATGSVITHQFKAPEYPDNYVFRNAAHDSIQAPMIVEEAITRRGFKKVAILADSTNYGQLGREDLEKALDAKGIKPVAVEKFNIKDVDMTAQLLKAKAAGAEAVLTYGIGPELAQIANGMAKLGWKVPIIGSWTLSMANYIDNSGANGEGARMPQTFIQDPDTPKRKAFIDAYLAKFKPKNNRIDSPVSAAQGYDSIFLLAAAIKQANSTDGPKIREALENLQTPVEGVVMTYNKPFTHDNHDAITAKEVVIGEVKGGRVVKAN
;
A
#
# COMPACT_ATOMS: atom_id res chain seq x y z
N MET A 1 23.48 84.68 -33.18
CA MET A 1 23.03 83.44 -33.84
C MET A 1 23.52 82.34 -32.96
N ASP A 2 22.68 81.93 -31.92
CA ASP A 2 23.03 80.92 -30.93
C ASP A 2 22.39 79.59 -31.31
N PHE A 3 23.22 78.58 -31.54
CA PHE A 3 22.80 77.23 -31.80
C PHE A 3 22.95 76.43 -30.47
N ARG A 4 21.83 76.22 -29.79
CA ARG A 4 21.81 75.28 -28.62
C ARG A 4 21.59 73.86 -29.06
N LEU A 5 22.59 73.07 -28.88
CA LEU A 5 22.56 71.60 -29.11
C LEU A 5 21.92 70.94 -27.86
N LYS A 6 20.73 70.35 -28.02
CA LYS A 6 20.09 69.51 -26.97
C LYS A 6 20.59 68.09 -27.10
N LEU A 7 21.37 67.66 -26.11
CA LEU A 7 21.73 66.22 -25.92
C LEU A 7 20.49 65.50 -25.32
N LEU A 8 19.90 64.57 -26.09
CA LEU A 8 18.98 63.57 -25.59
C LEU A 8 19.77 62.39 -25.02
N ALA A 9 19.81 62.22 -23.69
CA ALA A 9 20.33 61.03 -23.06
C ALA A 9 19.24 59.96 -23.06
N GLY A 10 19.34 59.01 -23.96
CA GLY A 10 18.48 57.81 -23.98
C GLY A 10 18.97 56.78 -22.98
N THR A 11 18.25 56.59 -21.85
CA THR A 11 18.48 55.53 -20.92
C THR A 11 17.95 54.22 -21.49
N LEU A 12 18.84 53.35 -21.98
CA LEU A 12 18.49 51.96 -22.33
C LEU A 12 18.36 51.17 -21.02
N ALA A 13 17.14 50.87 -20.63
CA ALA A 13 16.87 49.91 -19.55
C ALA A 13 17.09 48.48 -20.09
N PHE A 14 18.18 47.85 -19.73
CA PHE A 14 18.39 46.44 -19.92
C PHE A 14 17.45 45.67 -18.97
N ALA A 15 16.34 45.16 -19.49
CA ALA A 15 15.55 44.14 -18.81
C ALA A 15 16.34 42.85 -18.85
N VAL A 16 17.11 42.55 -17.79
CA VAL A 16 17.68 41.24 -17.55
C VAL A 16 16.53 40.31 -17.24
N SER A 17 16.06 39.59 -18.25
CA SER A 17 15.19 38.42 -18.05
C SER A 17 16.00 37.41 -17.27
N ALA A 18 15.79 37.33 -15.95
CA ALA A 18 16.25 36.21 -15.16
C ALA A 18 15.50 34.99 -15.68
N ALA A 19 16.11 34.27 -16.59
CA ALA A 19 15.72 32.89 -16.89
C ALA A 19 15.91 32.13 -15.59
N GLY A 20 14.83 32.01 -14.81
CA GLY A 20 14.83 31.19 -13.61
C GLY A 20 15.18 29.77 -14.02
N TYR A 21 16.38 29.32 -13.66
CA TYR A 21 16.70 27.90 -13.72
C TYR A 21 15.64 27.18 -12.91
N ALA A 22 14.80 26.38 -13.57
CA ALA A 22 13.89 25.50 -12.86
C ALA A 22 14.75 24.63 -11.94
N ALA A 23 14.50 24.71 -10.63
CA ALA A 23 15.25 23.91 -9.66
C ALA A 23 15.07 22.40 -10.00
N ASP A 24 16.12 21.61 -9.84
CA ASP A 24 16.09 20.18 -10.12
C ASP A 24 14.90 19.51 -9.42
N PRO A 25 14.17 18.63 -10.11
CA PRO A 25 12.98 17.98 -9.54
C PRO A 25 13.37 17.10 -8.34
N ILE A 26 12.41 16.91 -7.43
CA ILE A 26 12.54 15.96 -6.33
C ILE A 26 12.11 14.59 -6.87
N LYS A 27 13.05 13.65 -6.95
CA LYS A 27 12.79 12.30 -7.43
C LYS A 27 12.26 11.40 -6.32
N ILE A 28 11.13 10.77 -6.55
CA ILE A 28 10.52 9.77 -5.66
C ILE A 28 10.56 8.42 -6.36
N GLY A 29 11.25 7.44 -5.77
CA GLY A 29 11.21 6.06 -6.23
C GLY A 29 9.79 5.48 -6.06
N VAL A 30 9.31 4.73 -7.04
CA VAL A 30 8.02 4.04 -6.98
C VAL A 30 8.25 2.60 -7.40
N ALA A 31 8.26 1.69 -6.42
CA ALA A 31 8.58 0.29 -6.64
C ALA A 31 7.39 -0.61 -6.32
N GLY A 32 7.07 -1.55 -7.19
CA GLY A 32 5.99 -2.52 -6.99
C GLY A 32 5.82 -3.42 -8.19
N PRO A 33 5.03 -4.50 -8.08
CA PRO A 33 4.74 -5.40 -9.18
C PRO A 33 3.69 -4.78 -10.11
N TYR A 34 4.11 -4.35 -11.28
CA TYR A 34 3.19 -3.84 -12.32
C TYR A 34 2.74 -4.94 -13.27
N THR A 35 3.33 -6.12 -13.13
CA THR A 35 3.00 -7.34 -13.86
C THR A 35 2.77 -8.51 -12.90
N GLY A 36 2.14 -9.60 -13.39
CA GLY A 36 1.91 -10.83 -12.62
C GLY A 36 0.73 -10.76 -11.64
N GLY A 37 0.66 -11.72 -10.72
CA GLY A 37 -0.49 -11.94 -9.82
C GLY A 37 -0.79 -10.80 -8.87
N SER A 38 0.21 -10.04 -8.46
CA SER A 38 0.08 -8.89 -7.55
C SER A 38 -0.16 -7.55 -8.27
N SER A 39 -0.25 -7.55 -9.61
CA SER A 39 -0.32 -6.32 -10.42
C SER A 39 -1.55 -5.45 -10.13
N SER A 40 -2.69 -6.03 -9.76
CA SER A 40 -3.86 -5.25 -9.34
C SER A 40 -3.52 -4.26 -8.23
N MET A 41 -2.72 -4.67 -7.25
CA MET A 41 -2.26 -3.79 -6.17
C MET A 41 -1.15 -2.84 -6.64
N GLY A 42 -0.13 -3.35 -7.34
CA GLY A 42 1.01 -2.55 -7.78
C GLY A 42 0.64 -1.42 -8.73
N VAL A 43 -0.18 -1.73 -9.74
CA VAL A 43 -0.68 -0.72 -10.70
C VAL A 43 -1.57 0.30 -10.01
N SER A 44 -2.51 -0.13 -9.15
CA SER A 44 -3.38 0.79 -8.43
C SER A 44 -2.60 1.72 -7.50
N MET A 45 -1.60 1.20 -6.78
CA MET A 45 -0.69 2.00 -5.95
C MET A 45 0.05 3.05 -6.77
N ARG A 46 0.71 2.63 -7.86
CA ARG A 46 1.42 3.53 -8.77
C ARG A 46 0.53 4.63 -9.30
N ASP A 47 -0.68 4.29 -9.71
CA ASP A 47 -1.63 5.23 -10.28
C ASP A 47 -2.13 6.24 -9.22
N GLY A 48 -2.32 5.81 -7.97
CA GLY A 48 -2.57 6.70 -6.83
C GLY A 48 -1.42 7.68 -6.59
N VAL A 49 -0.17 7.19 -6.63
CA VAL A 49 1.05 8.01 -6.53
C VAL A 49 1.11 9.04 -7.65
N ARG A 50 0.86 8.64 -8.90
CA ARG A 50 0.83 9.56 -10.07
C ARG A 50 -0.19 10.67 -9.90
N LEU A 51 -1.38 10.34 -9.38
CA LEU A 51 -2.44 11.30 -9.14
C LEU A 51 -2.03 12.33 -8.09
N ALA A 52 -1.45 11.89 -6.97
CA ALA A 52 -0.97 12.77 -5.90
C ALA A 52 0.18 13.68 -6.37
N ILE A 53 1.15 13.14 -7.10
CA ILE A 53 2.26 13.93 -7.66
C ILE A 53 1.72 15.02 -8.60
N GLU A 54 0.77 14.68 -9.47
CA GLU A 54 0.17 15.66 -10.39
C GLU A 54 -0.55 16.79 -9.63
N GLU A 55 -1.31 16.45 -8.59
CA GLU A 55 -2.04 17.43 -7.77
C GLU A 55 -1.09 18.38 -7.03
N ILE A 56 -0.05 17.82 -6.41
CA ILE A 56 0.97 18.62 -5.72
C ILE A 56 1.72 19.51 -6.71
N ASN A 57 2.08 18.98 -7.88
CA ASN A 57 2.81 19.71 -8.91
C ASN A 57 1.96 20.88 -9.49
N LYS A 58 0.67 20.66 -9.70
CA LYS A 58 -0.28 21.74 -10.10
C LYS A 58 -0.37 22.86 -9.06
N SER A 59 -0.13 22.53 -7.80
CA SER A 59 -0.11 23.49 -6.68
C SER A 59 1.25 24.15 -6.45
N GLY A 60 2.20 24.01 -7.39
CA GLY A 60 3.54 24.61 -7.30
C GLY A 60 4.64 23.68 -6.78
N GLY A 61 4.34 22.40 -6.55
CA GLY A 61 5.31 21.39 -6.12
C GLY A 61 5.65 21.47 -4.63
N VAL A 62 6.84 20.99 -4.29
CA VAL A 62 7.37 20.99 -2.92
C VAL A 62 8.67 21.81 -2.90
N LEU A 63 8.78 22.80 -2.00
CA LEU A 63 9.91 23.75 -1.95
C LEU A 63 10.19 24.43 -3.31
N GLY A 64 9.13 24.72 -4.09
CA GLY A 64 9.26 25.30 -5.44
C GLY A 64 9.80 24.34 -6.50
N ARG A 65 9.89 23.05 -6.22
CA ARG A 65 10.40 21.99 -7.09
C ARG A 65 9.30 21.00 -7.43
N GLN A 66 9.29 20.51 -8.66
CA GLN A 66 8.35 19.47 -9.10
C GLN A 66 8.74 18.11 -8.51
N LEU A 67 7.74 17.30 -8.13
CA LEU A 67 7.93 15.88 -7.81
C LEU A 67 7.96 15.07 -9.11
N VAL A 68 8.87 14.10 -9.21
CA VAL A 68 8.96 13.18 -10.34
C VAL A 68 9.02 11.74 -9.84
N ALA A 69 8.12 10.88 -10.35
CA ALA A 69 8.13 9.46 -10.06
C ALA A 69 9.19 8.73 -10.89
N VAL A 70 10.03 7.93 -10.22
CA VAL A 70 10.97 6.99 -10.84
C VAL A 70 10.43 5.58 -10.62
N GLU A 71 9.66 5.09 -11.59
CA GLU A 71 8.89 3.85 -11.47
C GLU A 71 9.70 2.62 -11.86
N ARG A 72 9.57 1.52 -11.08
CA ARG A 72 10.24 0.23 -11.35
C ARG A 72 9.31 -0.93 -11.02
N ASP A 73 9.24 -1.88 -11.95
CA ASP A 73 8.49 -3.14 -11.78
C ASP A 73 9.38 -4.18 -11.10
N ASP A 74 9.02 -4.60 -9.89
CA ASP A 74 9.72 -5.63 -9.12
C ASP A 74 9.21 -7.05 -9.44
N GLU A 75 8.16 -7.18 -10.25
CA GLU A 75 7.57 -8.47 -10.65
C GLU A 75 7.19 -9.38 -9.45
N ALA A 76 7.03 -8.82 -8.26
CA ALA A 76 6.88 -9.53 -6.99
C ALA A 76 8.04 -10.50 -6.67
N LYS A 77 9.27 -10.19 -7.14
CA LYS A 77 10.47 -11.00 -6.93
C LYS A 77 11.42 -10.29 -5.98
N ASN A 78 11.85 -10.99 -4.92
CA ASN A 78 12.75 -10.43 -3.90
C ASN A 78 14.06 -9.91 -4.50
N GLU A 79 14.70 -10.69 -5.38
CA GLU A 79 15.97 -10.34 -6.02
C GLU A 79 15.82 -9.12 -6.93
N ARG A 80 14.67 -8.99 -7.61
CA ARG A 80 14.40 -7.84 -8.44
C ARG A 80 14.18 -6.58 -7.59
N GLY A 81 13.47 -6.71 -6.48
CA GLY A 81 13.29 -5.62 -5.51
C GLY A 81 14.62 -5.10 -4.98
N VAL A 82 15.56 -6.00 -4.65
CA VAL A 82 16.93 -5.64 -4.22
C VAL A 82 17.67 -4.85 -5.30
N GLN A 83 17.65 -5.33 -6.55
CA GLN A 83 18.29 -4.63 -7.68
C GLN A 83 17.69 -3.23 -7.88
N ILE A 84 16.36 -3.12 -7.79
CA ILE A 84 15.65 -1.85 -7.91
C ILE A 84 16.02 -0.89 -6.78
N ALA A 85 16.10 -1.36 -5.53
CA ALA A 85 16.51 -0.53 -4.41
C ALA A 85 17.90 0.07 -4.64
N GLN A 86 18.87 -0.74 -5.06
CA GLN A 86 20.22 -0.28 -5.38
C GLN A 86 20.23 0.71 -6.57
N GLU A 87 19.43 0.46 -7.60
CA GLU A 87 19.32 1.36 -8.76
C GLU A 87 18.72 2.71 -8.35
N LEU A 88 17.62 2.73 -7.60
CA LEU A 88 16.95 3.94 -7.15
C LEU A 88 17.86 4.79 -6.24
N ILE A 89 18.64 4.14 -5.37
CA ILE A 89 19.57 4.81 -4.46
C ILE A 89 20.80 5.34 -5.20
N ASN A 90 21.53 4.46 -5.90
CA ASN A 90 22.88 4.77 -6.38
C ASN A 90 22.88 5.48 -7.74
N LYS A 91 21.96 5.12 -8.64
CA LYS A 91 21.90 5.66 -10.00
C LYS A 91 20.92 6.82 -10.11
N GLU A 92 19.69 6.61 -9.64
CA GLU A 92 18.64 7.61 -9.75
C GLU A 92 18.73 8.69 -8.66
N GLN A 93 19.36 8.39 -7.52
CA GLN A 93 19.53 9.30 -6.39
C GLN A 93 18.18 9.86 -5.90
N VAL A 94 17.25 8.97 -5.64
CA VAL A 94 15.91 9.35 -5.16
C VAL A 94 15.96 9.92 -3.75
N THR A 95 15.10 10.89 -3.47
CA THR A 95 14.94 11.53 -2.15
C THR A 95 14.26 10.59 -1.15
N ALA A 96 13.30 9.82 -1.61
CA ALA A 96 12.57 8.80 -0.86
C ALA A 96 12.00 7.78 -1.84
N THR A 97 11.54 6.64 -1.32
CA THR A 97 10.83 5.63 -2.14
C THR A 97 9.48 5.31 -1.51
N VAL A 98 8.45 5.14 -2.34
CA VAL A 98 7.14 4.58 -1.97
C VAL A 98 6.94 3.25 -2.70
N GLY A 99 6.24 2.33 -2.13
CA GLY A 99 6.06 0.95 -2.59
C GLY A 99 6.16 0.11 -1.32
N TYR A 100 6.60 -0.88 -1.44
CA TYR A 100 6.53 -2.20 -1.91
C TYR A 100 5.16 -2.84 -1.65
N ILE A 101 4.77 -3.81 -2.47
CA ILE A 101 3.47 -4.49 -2.37
C ILE A 101 3.61 -5.80 -1.59
N ASN A 102 4.62 -6.59 -1.95
CA ASN A 102 4.83 -7.92 -1.39
C ASN A 102 5.77 -7.86 -0.18
N THR A 103 5.37 -8.47 0.92
CA THR A 103 6.13 -8.48 2.19
C THR A 103 7.57 -8.99 2.00
N GLY A 104 7.78 -10.08 1.25
CA GLY A 104 9.11 -10.60 0.98
C GLY A 104 10.01 -9.63 0.24
N VAL A 105 9.45 -8.92 -0.75
CA VAL A 105 10.19 -7.91 -1.54
C VAL A 105 10.56 -6.71 -0.65
N ALA A 106 9.63 -6.23 0.18
CA ALA A 106 9.90 -5.17 1.15
C ALA A 106 11.04 -5.54 2.10
N LEU A 107 10.94 -6.70 2.76
CA LEU A 107 11.95 -7.18 3.73
C LEU A 107 13.34 -7.36 3.10
N ALA A 108 13.40 -7.81 1.84
CA ALA A 108 14.67 -7.98 1.14
C ALA A 108 15.31 -6.65 0.71
N SER A 109 14.48 -5.64 0.41
CA SER A 109 14.91 -4.38 -0.21
C SER A 109 15.21 -3.28 0.79
N GLN A 110 14.45 -3.21 1.91
CA GLN A 110 14.44 -2.03 2.78
C GLN A 110 15.76 -1.80 3.54
N ARG A 111 16.61 -2.83 3.69
CA ARG A 111 17.94 -2.66 4.28
C ARG A 111 18.81 -1.67 3.49
N PHE A 112 18.72 -1.68 2.17
CA PHE A 112 19.50 -0.75 1.34
C PHE A 112 19.11 0.71 1.58
N TYR A 113 17.83 0.98 1.78
CA TYR A 113 17.33 2.32 2.14
C TYR A 113 17.75 2.71 3.55
N GLN A 114 17.69 1.77 4.50
CA GLN A 114 18.17 1.96 5.87
C GLN A 114 19.65 2.37 5.89
N ASP A 115 20.51 1.62 5.21
CA ASP A 115 21.95 1.85 5.14
C ASP A 115 22.27 3.18 4.42
N ALA A 116 21.50 3.54 3.39
CA ALA A 116 21.61 4.80 2.65
C ALA A 116 20.96 6.00 3.37
N LYS A 117 20.25 5.79 4.47
CA LYS A 117 19.47 6.79 5.22
C LYS A 117 18.44 7.51 4.35
N ILE A 118 17.76 6.77 3.48
CA ILE A 118 16.69 7.25 2.60
C ILE A 118 15.35 6.70 3.11
N PRO A 119 14.34 7.55 3.40
CA PRO A 119 13.04 7.08 3.82
C PRO A 119 12.36 6.19 2.77
N VAL A 120 11.86 5.03 3.20
CA VAL A 120 11.03 4.14 2.38
C VAL A 120 9.67 3.95 3.04
N PHE A 121 8.60 4.19 2.27
CA PHE A 121 7.22 3.97 2.67
C PHE A 121 6.71 2.65 2.11
N ASN A 122 6.43 1.70 2.98
CA ASN A 122 5.67 0.50 2.64
C ASN A 122 4.18 0.83 2.67
N ASN A 123 3.62 1.15 1.51
CA ASN A 123 2.22 1.60 1.42
C ASN A 123 1.23 0.46 1.14
N VAL A 124 1.71 -0.77 0.95
CA VAL A 124 0.85 -1.96 0.78
C VAL A 124 1.38 -3.19 1.53
N ALA A 125 2.69 -3.43 1.59
CA ALA A 125 3.24 -4.60 2.29
C ALA A 125 2.85 -4.62 3.78
N THR A 126 2.27 -5.73 4.26
CA THR A 126 1.59 -5.80 5.56
C THR A 126 2.29 -6.63 6.63
N GLY A 127 3.31 -7.42 6.28
CA GLY A 127 3.98 -8.26 7.27
C GLY A 127 4.32 -7.51 8.55
N SER A 128 3.96 -8.08 9.71
CA SER A 128 4.04 -7.41 11.02
C SER A 128 5.44 -6.92 11.38
N VAL A 129 6.47 -7.57 10.82
CA VAL A 129 7.89 -7.28 11.13
C VAL A 129 8.50 -6.14 10.29
N ILE A 130 7.82 -5.64 9.27
CA ILE A 130 8.39 -4.69 8.28
C ILE A 130 8.97 -3.45 8.94
N THR A 131 8.18 -2.70 9.71
CA THR A 131 8.62 -1.48 10.39
C THR A 131 9.48 -1.74 11.62
N HIS A 132 9.60 -3.00 11.99
CA HIS A 132 10.33 -3.47 13.16
C HIS A 132 11.67 -4.14 12.85
N GLN A 133 12.06 -4.19 11.57
CA GLN A 133 13.32 -4.81 11.15
C GLN A 133 14.55 -4.03 11.66
N PHE A 134 14.42 -2.72 11.80
CA PHE A 134 15.52 -1.84 12.25
C PHE A 134 15.11 -1.11 13.52
N LYS A 135 15.40 -1.73 14.68
CA LYS A 135 15.03 -1.22 16.01
C LYS A 135 16.26 -0.95 16.87
N ALA A 136 16.11 -0.01 17.80
CA ALA A 136 17.03 0.16 18.89
C ALA A 136 17.17 -1.15 19.72
N PRO A 137 18.36 -1.45 20.30
CA PRO A 137 19.57 -0.61 20.29
C PRO A 137 20.47 -0.80 19.05
N GLU A 138 20.20 -1.79 18.19
CA GLU A 138 21.06 -2.09 17.03
C GLU A 138 21.04 -0.96 15.99
N TYR A 139 19.85 -0.38 15.79
CA TYR A 139 19.64 0.75 14.88
C TYR A 139 19.04 1.93 15.65
N PRO A 140 19.80 3.02 15.86
CA PRO A 140 19.29 4.21 16.56
C PRO A 140 18.22 4.95 15.78
N ASP A 141 18.24 4.85 14.45
CA ASP A 141 17.32 5.50 13.52
C ASP A 141 16.70 4.46 12.59
N ASN A 142 15.41 4.56 12.34
CA ASN A 142 14.68 3.70 11.41
C ASN A 142 14.16 4.54 10.24
N TYR A 143 14.48 4.14 9.01
CA TYR A 143 14.06 4.84 7.77
C TYR A 143 12.89 4.15 7.07
N VAL A 144 12.29 3.13 7.69
CA VAL A 144 11.17 2.36 7.16
C VAL A 144 9.86 2.82 7.78
N PHE A 145 8.95 3.34 6.96
CA PHE A 145 7.62 3.80 7.37
C PHE A 145 6.52 2.99 6.69
N ARG A 146 5.31 3.00 7.24
CA ARG A 146 4.16 2.32 6.66
C ARG A 146 2.86 3.09 6.89
N ASN A 147 2.06 3.24 5.84
CA ASN A 147 0.68 3.72 5.92
C ASN A 147 -0.35 2.66 5.46
N ALA A 148 -0.03 1.40 5.64
CA ALA A 148 -0.89 0.25 5.42
C ALA A 148 -1.30 -0.40 6.74
N ALA A 149 -2.46 -1.07 6.78
CA ALA A 149 -2.87 -1.87 7.94
C ALA A 149 -2.06 -3.16 7.99
N HIS A 150 -1.16 -3.28 8.95
CA HIS A 150 -0.29 -4.45 9.11
C HIS A 150 -1.05 -5.69 9.60
N ASP A 151 -0.42 -6.87 9.45
CA ASP A 151 -1.10 -8.14 9.72
C ASP A 151 -1.46 -8.34 11.20
N SER A 152 -0.74 -7.70 12.15
CA SER A 152 -1.15 -7.68 13.56
C SER A 152 -2.45 -6.87 13.83
N ILE A 153 -2.97 -6.13 12.82
CA ILE A 153 -4.30 -5.54 12.82
C ILE A 153 -5.27 -6.44 12.05
N GLN A 154 -4.89 -6.87 10.86
CA GLN A 154 -5.79 -7.62 9.98
C GLN A 154 -6.15 -8.99 10.56
N ALA A 155 -5.18 -9.76 11.05
CA ALA A 155 -5.41 -11.11 11.56
C ALA A 155 -6.38 -11.15 12.77
N PRO A 156 -6.25 -10.30 13.81
CA PRO A 156 -7.25 -10.21 14.86
C PRO A 156 -8.64 -9.83 14.34
N MET A 157 -8.76 -8.96 13.34
CA MET A 157 -10.06 -8.58 12.76
C MET A 157 -10.69 -9.73 11.97
N ILE A 158 -9.91 -10.52 11.24
CA ILE A 158 -10.35 -11.73 10.55
C ILE A 158 -10.89 -12.76 11.58
N VAL A 159 -10.13 -12.98 12.64
CA VAL A 159 -10.52 -13.90 13.72
C VAL A 159 -11.75 -13.39 14.47
N GLU A 160 -11.83 -12.10 14.77
CA GLU A 160 -13.02 -11.48 15.40
C GLU A 160 -14.26 -11.66 14.53
N GLU A 161 -14.15 -11.44 13.21
CA GLU A 161 -15.25 -11.64 12.27
C GLU A 161 -15.70 -13.12 12.22
N ALA A 162 -14.76 -14.06 12.16
CA ALA A 162 -15.07 -15.48 12.08
C ALA A 162 -15.62 -16.05 13.38
N ILE A 163 -14.95 -15.78 14.49
CA ILE A 163 -15.21 -16.45 15.78
C ILE A 163 -16.26 -15.72 16.58
N THR A 164 -16.10 -14.41 16.78
CA THR A 164 -16.98 -13.66 17.69
C THR A 164 -18.27 -13.25 16.99
N ARG A 165 -18.19 -12.67 15.80
CA ARG A 165 -19.37 -12.15 15.11
C ARG A 165 -20.19 -13.25 14.45
N ARG A 166 -19.53 -14.24 13.83
CA ARG A 166 -20.20 -15.33 13.11
C ARG A 166 -20.35 -16.63 13.90
N GLY A 167 -19.65 -16.74 15.03
CA GLY A 167 -19.80 -17.86 15.97
C GLY A 167 -19.19 -19.18 15.53
N PHE A 168 -18.33 -19.18 14.49
CA PHE A 168 -17.64 -20.40 14.05
C PHE A 168 -16.70 -20.93 15.13
N LYS A 169 -16.63 -22.25 15.28
CA LYS A 169 -15.76 -22.92 16.26
C LYS A 169 -14.62 -23.68 15.61
N LYS A 170 -14.80 -24.08 14.36
CA LYS A 170 -13.84 -24.87 13.58
C LYS A 170 -13.45 -24.09 12.33
N VAL A 171 -12.23 -23.57 12.29
CA VAL A 171 -11.73 -22.82 11.13
C VAL A 171 -10.50 -23.51 10.57
N ALA A 172 -10.34 -23.48 9.25
CA ALA A 172 -9.12 -23.88 8.57
C ALA A 172 -8.34 -22.63 8.11
N ILE A 173 -7.03 -22.70 8.10
CA ILE A 173 -6.16 -21.67 7.54
C ILE A 173 -5.57 -22.21 6.23
N LEU A 174 -5.70 -21.43 5.15
CA LEU A 174 -5.01 -21.65 3.88
C LEU A 174 -4.13 -20.43 3.57
N ALA A 175 -2.81 -20.62 3.53
CA ALA A 175 -1.85 -19.53 3.34
C ALA A 175 -0.83 -19.87 2.25
N ASP A 176 -0.41 -18.85 1.48
CA ASP A 176 0.62 -19.06 0.47
C ASP A 176 2.01 -19.28 1.08
N SER A 177 2.93 -19.79 0.27
CA SER A 177 4.29 -20.14 0.70
C SER A 177 5.26 -18.97 0.78
N THR A 178 4.83 -17.73 0.46
CA THR A 178 5.68 -16.54 0.54
C THR A 178 5.82 -16.03 1.98
N ASN A 179 6.72 -15.08 2.20
CA ASN A 179 6.82 -14.39 3.51
C ASN A 179 5.47 -13.80 3.94
N TYR A 180 4.69 -13.25 2.99
CA TYR A 180 3.37 -12.70 3.28
C TYR A 180 2.41 -13.76 3.84
N GLY A 181 2.24 -14.87 3.10
CA GLY A 181 1.35 -15.94 3.54
C GLY A 181 1.76 -16.56 4.86
N GLN A 182 3.06 -16.82 5.05
CA GLN A 182 3.53 -17.50 6.26
C GLN A 182 3.49 -16.60 7.51
N LEU A 183 3.88 -15.34 7.42
CA LEU A 183 3.74 -14.39 8.54
C LEU A 183 2.27 -14.13 8.87
N GLY A 184 1.41 -13.97 7.85
CA GLY A 184 -0.03 -13.82 8.06
C GLY A 184 -0.69 -15.06 8.69
N ARG A 185 -0.23 -16.28 8.33
CA ARG A 185 -0.64 -17.51 9.00
C ARG A 185 -0.28 -17.50 10.48
N GLU A 186 0.95 -17.12 10.81
CA GLU A 186 1.40 -17.01 12.22
C GLU A 186 0.59 -15.98 13.01
N ASP A 187 0.29 -14.84 12.41
CA ASP A 187 -0.56 -13.82 13.04
C ASP A 187 -2.01 -14.32 13.23
N LEU A 188 -2.57 -15.11 12.30
CA LEU A 188 -3.87 -15.76 12.44
C LEU A 188 -3.86 -16.80 13.57
N GLU A 189 -2.85 -17.68 13.61
CA GLU A 189 -2.71 -18.70 14.67
C GLU A 189 -2.61 -18.05 16.04
N LYS A 190 -1.81 -16.98 16.18
CA LYS A 190 -1.70 -16.19 17.41
C LYS A 190 -3.03 -15.53 17.81
N ALA A 191 -3.77 -14.98 16.85
CA ALA A 191 -5.06 -14.36 17.12
C ALA A 191 -6.13 -15.39 17.52
N LEU A 192 -6.12 -16.58 16.93
CA LEU A 192 -6.98 -17.72 17.30
C LEU A 192 -6.64 -18.25 18.71
N ASP A 193 -5.35 -18.42 19.00
CA ASP A 193 -4.88 -18.87 20.31
C ASP A 193 -5.32 -17.92 21.43
N ALA A 194 -5.28 -16.59 21.18
CA ALA A 194 -5.82 -15.59 22.11
C ALA A 194 -7.32 -15.72 22.36
N LYS A 195 -8.07 -16.43 21.52
CA LYS A 195 -9.48 -16.80 21.71
C LYS A 195 -9.66 -18.23 22.22
N GLY A 196 -8.57 -18.94 22.52
CA GLY A 196 -8.61 -20.34 22.98
C GLY A 196 -9.01 -21.32 21.86
N ILE A 197 -8.85 -20.96 20.61
CA ILE A 197 -9.23 -21.77 19.44
C ILE A 197 -7.98 -22.21 18.68
N LYS A 198 -7.94 -23.48 18.30
CA LYS A 198 -6.92 -24.01 17.38
C LYS A 198 -7.56 -24.26 16.01
N PRO A 199 -6.90 -23.89 14.90
CA PRO A 199 -7.40 -24.22 13.58
C PRO A 199 -7.48 -25.74 13.41
N VAL A 200 -8.54 -26.23 12.77
CA VAL A 200 -8.73 -27.68 12.54
C VAL A 200 -7.88 -28.20 11.38
N ALA A 201 -7.42 -27.31 10.52
CA ALA A 201 -6.44 -27.59 9.46
C ALA A 201 -5.63 -26.33 9.16
N VAL A 202 -4.35 -26.51 8.85
CA VAL A 202 -3.46 -25.44 8.40
C VAL A 202 -2.75 -25.96 7.15
N GLU A 203 -3.09 -25.38 6.01
CA GLU A 203 -2.62 -25.85 4.72
C GLU A 203 -1.86 -24.73 3.99
N LYS A 204 -0.82 -25.14 3.28
CA LYS A 204 0.02 -24.25 2.47
C LYS A 204 -0.18 -24.54 0.99
N PHE A 205 -0.15 -23.49 0.18
CA PHE A 205 -0.13 -23.55 -1.28
C PHE A 205 0.98 -22.64 -1.84
N ASN A 206 1.36 -22.85 -3.09
CA ASN A 206 2.39 -22.03 -3.73
C ASN A 206 1.76 -20.98 -4.64
N ILE A 207 2.51 -19.92 -4.88
CA ILE A 207 2.15 -18.94 -5.91
C ILE A 207 2.12 -19.66 -7.27
N LYS A 208 1.07 -19.38 -8.04
CA LYS A 208 0.72 -20.00 -9.32
C LYS A 208 0.14 -21.43 -9.22
N ASP A 209 -0.12 -21.93 -8.03
CA ASP A 209 -0.92 -23.14 -7.91
C ASP A 209 -2.33 -22.90 -8.46
N VAL A 210 -2.80 -23.79 -9.32
CA VAL A 210 -4.13 -23.70 -9.97
C VAL A 210 -5.12 -24.72 -9.41
N ASP A 211 -4.66 -25.65 -8.60
CA ASP A 211 -5.47 -26.70 -7.97
C ASP A 211 -5.15 -26.79 -6.48
N MET A 212 -6.15 -26.52 -5.67
CA MET A 212 -6.09 -26.57 -4.20
C MET A 212 -6.89 -27.74 -3.64
N THR A 213 -7.26 -28.72 -4.48
CA THR A 213 -8.18 -29.80 -4.10
C THR A 213 -7.68 -30.58 -2.87
N ALA A 214 -6.38 -30.89 -2.79
CA ALA A 214 -5.83 -31.65 -1.66
C ALA A 214 -5.97 -30.88 -0.33
N GLN A 215 -5.62 -29.59 -0.32
CA GLN A 215 -5.73 -28.73 0.85
C GLN A 215 -7.20 -28.55 1.27
N LEU A 216 -8.10 -28.33 0.29
CA LEU A 216 -9.52 -28.14 0.53
C LEU A 216 -10.19 -29.41 1.08
N LEU A 217 -9.82 -30.60 0.57
CA LEU A 217 -10.33 -31.87 1.08
C LEU A 217 -9.91 -32.11 2.54
N LYS A 218 -8.68 -31.79 2.91
CA LYS A 218 -8.23 -31.90 4.31
C LYS A 218 -9.02 -30.95 5.22
N ALA A 219 -9.16 -29.69 4.84
CA ALA A 219 -9.93 -28.72 5.60
C ALA A 219 -11.41 -29.13 5.76
N LYS A 220 -12.03 -29.64 4.67
CA LYS A 220 -13.41 -30.15 4.67
C LYS A 220 -13.55 -31.38 5.54
N ALA A 221 -12.64 -32.36 5.45
CA ALA A 221 -12.64 -33.56 6.25
C ALA A 221 -12.44 -33.28 7.76
N ALA A 222 -11.67 -32.24 8.10
CA ALA A 222 -11.50 -31.77 9.46
C ALA A 222 -12.75 -31.03 10.01
N GLY A 223 -13.78 -30.83 9.19
CA GLY A 223 -15.04 -30.22 9.58
C GLY A 223 -14.95 -28.70 9.75
N ALA A 224 -14.09 -28.02 8.97
CA ALA A 224 -14.00 -26.57 9.03
C ALA A 224 -15.32 -25.90 8.61
N GLU A 225 -15.76 -24.92 9.38
CA GLU A 225 -16.98 -24.13 9.22
C GLU A 225 -16.70 -22.81 8.48
N ALA A 226 -15.43 -22.39 8.40
CA ALA A 226 -14.95 -21.26 7.63
C ALA A 226 -13.48 -21.49 7.21
N VAL A 227 -13.08 -20.84 6.10
CA VAL A 227 -11.70 -20.82 5.61
C VAL A 227 -11.12 -19.44 5.85
N LEU A 228 -10.05 -19.37 6.64
CA LEU A 228 -9.26 -18.15 6.84
C LEU A 228 -8.09 -18.15 5.88
N THR A 229 -7.83 -17.02 5.18
CA THR A 229 -6.84 -17.01 4.11
C THR A 229 -5.82 -15.86 4.24
N TYR A 230 -4.55 -16.20 3.92
CA TYR A 230 -3.50 -15.26 3.55
C TYR A 230 -2.84 -15.72 2.24
N GLY A 231 -3.09 -14.99 1.18
CA GLY A 231 -2.60 -15.31 -0.16
C GLY A 231 -2.87 -14.16 -1.13
N ILE A 232 -2.54 -14.39 -2.40
CA ILE A 232 -2.71 -13.40 -3.46
C ILE A 232 -3.99 -13.69 -4.26
N GLY A 233 -4.58 -12.66 -4.89
CA GLY A 233 -5.89 -12.73 -5.53
C GLY A 233 -6.13 -13.91 -6.49
N PRO A 234 -5.21 -14.23 -7.43
CA PRO A 234 -5.41 -15.35 -8.35
C PRO A 234 -5.54 -16.71 -7.65
N GLU A 235 -4.67 -17.00 -6.69
CA GLU A 235 -4.69 -18.27 -5.93
C GLU A 235 -5.90 -18.33 -4.99
N LEU A 236 -6.28 -17.20 -4.38
CA LEU A 236 -7.51 -17.13 -3.57
C LEU A 236 -8.75 -17.42 -4.41
N ALA A 237 -8.78 -16.98 -5.67
CA ALA A 237 -9.87 -17.33 -6.58
C ALA A 237 -9.91 -18.84 -6.89
N GLN A 238 -8.74 -19.53 -6.98
CA GLN A 238 -8.69 -20.98 -7.11
C GLN A 238 -9.23 -21.70 -5.86
N ILE A 239 -9.01 -21.14 -4.65
CA ILE A 239 -9.63 -21.65 -3.42
C ILE A 239 -11.15 -21.56 -3.54
N ALA A 240 -11.73 -20.41 -3.87
CA ALA A 240 -13.17 -20.22 -4.00
C ALA A 240 -13.77 -21.16 -5.07
N ASN A 241 -13.14 -21.26 -6.23
CA ASN A 241 -13.56 -22.14 -7.32
C ASN A 241 -13.43 -23.63 -6.95
N GLY A 242 -12.37 -24.01 -6.25
CA GLY A 242 -12.16 -25.36 -5.76
C GLY A 242 -13.21 -25.79 -4.74
N MET A 243 -13.54 -24.90 -3.80
CA MET A 243 -14.64 -25.14 -2.83
C MET A 243 -15.97 -25.37 -3.53
N ALA A 244 -16.29 -24.57 -4.56
CA ALA A 244 -17.51 -24.73 -5.35
C ALA A 244 -17.53 -26.08 -6.08
N LYS A 245 -16.42 -26.50 -6.71
CA LYS A 245 -16.28 -27.82 -7.35
C LYS A 245 -16.49 -28.98 -6.38
N LEU A 246 -16.07 -28.82 -5.13
CA LEU A 246 -16.26 -29.82 -4.07
C LEU A 246 -17.65 -29.77 -3.43
N GLY A 247 -18.54 -28.88 -3.84
CA GLY A 247 -19.84 -28.64 -3.21
C GLY A 247 -19.70 -28.23 -1.74
N TRP A 248 -18.58 -27.61 -1.39
CA TRP A 248 -18.30 -27.18 -0.01
C TRP A 248 -18.59 -25.69 0.15
N LYS A 249 -19.70 -25.38 0.83
CA LYS A 249 -20.22 -24.02 0.97
C LYS A 249 -20.00 -23.49 2.39
N VAL A 250 -18.77 -23.07 2.67
CA VAL A 250 -18.44 -22.34 3.89
C VAL A 250 -17.85 -20.97 3.52
N PRO A 251 -17.94 -19.95 4.39
CA PRO A 251 -17.43 -18.62 4.07
C PRO A 251 -15.90 -18.59 4.00
N ILE A 252 -15.40 -17.70 3.16
CA ILE A 252 -14.00 -17.29 3.09
C ILE A 252 -13.88 -15.95 3.82
N ILE A 253 -13.00 -15.89 4.81
CA ILE A 253 -12.67 -14.67 5.56
C ILE A 253 -11.16 -14.56 5.55
N GLY A 254 -10.60 -13.51 4.98
CA GLY A 254 -9.15 -13.43 4.81
C GLY A 254 -8.61 -12.03 4.82
N SER A 255 -7.34 -11.89 4.48
CA SER A 255 -6.70 -10.60 4.38
C SER A 255 -7.29 -9.76 3.24
N TRP A 256 -6.94 -8.50 3.21
CA TRP A 256 -7.46 -7.53 2.25
C TRP A 256 -7.24 -7.87 0.76
N THR A 257 -6.38 -8.86 0.45
CA THR A 257 -6.15 -9.37 -0.91
C THR A 257 -7.37 -10.01 -1.55
N LEU A 258 -8.39 -10.38 -0.76
CA LEU A 258 -9.71 -10.77 -1.26
C LEU A 258 -10.46 -9.61 -1.95
N SER A 259 -10.00 -8.37 -1.80
CA SER A 259 -10.54 -7.20 -2.50
C SER A 259 -9.92 -6.95 -3.88
N MET A 260 -8.91 -7.72 -4.27
CA MET A 260 -8.23 -7.55 -5.55
C MET A 260 -9.16 -7.87 -6.73
N ALA A 261 -9.08 -7.06 -7.79
CA ALA A 261 -9.89 -7.28 -8.99
C ALA A 261 -9.75 -8.69 -9.57
N ASN A 262 -8.54 -9.24 -9.59
CA ASN A 262 -8.29 -10.58 -10.10
C ASN A 262 -8.82 -11.70 -9.20
N TYR A 263 -8.99 -11.48 -7.88
CA TYR A 263 -9.79 -12.38 -7.06
C TYR A 263 -11.25 -12.35 -7.49
N ILE A 264 -11.85 -11.17 -7.50
CA ILE A 264 -13.26 -10.96 -7.78
C ILE A 264 -13.64 -11.48 -9.17
N ASP A 265 -12.84 -11.12 -10.19
CA ASP A 265 -13.12 -11.50 -11.59
C ASP A 265 -12.92 -13.00 -11.84
N ASN A 266 -11.88 -13.60 -11.26
CA ASN A 266 -11.57 -15.01 -11.50
C ASN A 266 -12.41 -15.97 -10.67
N SER A 267 -12.91 -15.55 -9.51
CA SER A 267 -13.83 -16.35 -8.69
C SER A 267 -15.30 -16.16 -9.09
N GLY A 268 -15.66 -15.00 -9.65
CA GLY A 268 -17.03 -14.67 -10.03
C GLY A 268 -18.02 -14.93 -8.88
N ALA A 269 -19.10 -15.63 -9.16
CA ALA A 269 -20.12 -15.96 -8.17
C ALA A 269 -19.58 -16.82 -6.99
N ASN A 270 -18.49 -17.56 -7.19
CA ASN A 270 -17.90 -18.39 -6.14
C ASN A 270 -17.14 -17.57 -5.08
N GLY A 271 -16.77 -16.32 -5.41
CA GLY A 271 -16.09 -15.39 -4.51
C GLY A 271 -17.03 -14.46 -3.75
N GLU A 272 -18.33 -14.47 -4.07
CA GLU A 272 -19.32 -13.63 -3.39
C GLU A 272 -19.42 -13.97 -1.90
N GLY A 273 -19.60 -12.92 -1.06
CA GLY A 273 -19.69 -13.06 0.39
C GLY A 273 -18.33 -13.22 1.11
N ALA A 274 -17.20 -13.23 0.37
CA ALA A 274 -15.88 -13.22 1.00
C ALA A 274 -15.69 -11.90 1.77
N ARG A 275 -15.16 -12.00 3.01
CA ARG A 275 -14.97 -10.84 3.90
C ARG A 275 -13.50 -10.60 4.22
N MET A 276 -13.13 -9.32 4.33
CA MET A 276 -11.76 -8.91 4.55
C MET A 276 -11.66 -7.53 5.22
N PRO A 277 -10.58 -7.26 5.99
CA PRO A 277 -10.27 -5.91 6.47
C PRO A 277 -9.98 -4.95 5.31
N GLN A 278 -10.44 -3.71 5.39
CA GLN A 278 -10.23 -2.67 4.39
C GLN A 278 -9.93 -1.33 5.04
N THR A 279 -8.91 -0.61 4.57
CA THR A 279 -8.61 0.79 4.94
C THR A 279 -9.35 1.77 4.04
N PHE A 280 -9.73 1.33 2.85
CA PHE A 280 -10.44 2.14 1.87
C PHE A 280 -11.32 1.25 1.00
N ILE A 281 -12.60 1.61 0.89
CA ILE A 281 -13.55 1.03 -0.06
C ILE A 281 -13.87 2.11 -1.09
N GLN A 282 -14.06 1.73 -2.36
CA GLN A 282 -14.46 2.65 -3.44
C GLN A 282 -15.91 3.10 -3.22
N ASP A 283 -16.12 3.85 -2.14
CA ASP A 283 -17.39 4.46 -1.76
C ASP A 283 -17.14 5.96 -1.52
N PRO A 284 -17.80 6.87 -2.26
CA PRO A 284 -17.61 8.31 -2.18
C PRO A 284 -18.34 8.93 -0.97
N ASP A 285 -18.11 8.39 0.22
CA ASP A 285 -18.75 8.78 1.49
C ASP A 285 -18.33 10.14 2.02
N THR A 286 -17.21 10.70 1.51
CA THR A 286 -16.75 12.06 1.83
C THR A 286 -16.41 12.85 0.55
N PRO A 287 -16.44 14.21 0.58
CA PRO A 287 -16.05 15.00 -0.58
C PRO A 287 -14.64 14.69 -1.10
N LYS A 288 -13.68 14.47 -0.20
CA LYS A 288 -12.30 14.14 -0.58
C LYS A 288 -12.18 12.77 -1.23
N ARG A 289 -12.83 11.75 -0.68
CA ARG A 289 -12.88 10.41 -1.30
C ARG A 289 -13.56 10.46 -2.66
N LYS A 290 -14.67 11.19 -2.76
CA LYS A 290 -15.35 11.38 -4.05
C LYS A 290 -14.43 12.02 -5.08
N ALA A 291 -13.75 13.11 -4.75
CA ALA A 291 -12.83 13.81 -5.65
C ALA A 291 -11.69 12.88 -6.11
N PHE A 292 -11.09 12.11 -5.20
CA PHE A 292 -10.06 11.13 -5.53
C PHE A 292 -10.57 10.03 -6.46
N ILE A 293 -11.74 9.43 -6.15
CA ILE A 293 -12.34 8.37 -6.97
C ILE A 293 -12.65 8.92 -8.37
N ASP A 294 -13.30 10.07 -8.47
CA ASP A 294 -13.66 10.68 -9.75
C ASP A 294 -12.41 10.98 -10.60
N ALA A 295 -11.37 11.57 -9.99
CA ALA A 295 -10.11 11.87 -10.66
C ALA A 295 -9.39 10.60 -11.13
N TYR A 296 -9.37 9.55 -10.29
CA TYR A 296 -8.78 8.25 -10.64
C TYR A 296 -9.50 7.61 -11.83
N LEU A 297 -10.83 7.53 -11.77
CA LEU A 297 -11.64 6.92 -12.83
C LEU A 297 -11.54 7.69 -14.14
N ALA A 298 -11.55 9.02 -14.10
CA ALA A 298 -11.41 9.87 -15.28
C ALA A 298 -10.05 9.70 -15.97
N LYS A 299 -8.98 9.59 -15.18
CA LYS A 299 -7.61 9.52 -15.70
C LYS A 299 -7.24 8.13 -16.19
N PHE A 300 -7.50 7.10 -15.39
CA PHE A 300 -7.00 5.74 -15.65
C PHE A 300 -8.02 4.82 -16.32
N LYS A 301 -9.31 5.18 -16.30
CA LYS A 301 -10.40 4.47 -16.97
C LYS A 301 -10.39 2.95 -16.72
N PRO A 302 -10.35 2.50 -15.46
CA PRO A 302 -10.30 1.08 -15.16
C PRO A 302 -11.56 0.37 -15.63
N LYS A 303 -11.43 -0.93 -15.91
CA LYS A 303 -12.55 -1.77 -16.35
C LYS A 303 -13.72 -1.70 -15.36
N ASN A 304 -14.93 -1.59 -15.86
CA ASN A 304 -16.18 -1.53 -15.08
C ASN A 304 -16.24 -0.36 -14.06
N ASN A 305 -15.48 0.71 -14.29
CA ASN A 305 -15.32 1.81 -13.33
C ASN A 305 -14.97 1.31 -11.90
N ARG A 306 -14.17 0.27 -11.82
CA ARG A 306 -13.71 -0.32 -10.57
C ARG A 306 -12.19 -0.19 -10.47
N ILE A 307 -11.70 0.45 -9.43
CA ILE A 307 -10.28 0.47 -9.09
C ILE A 307 -9.87 -0.97 -8.74
N ASP A 308 -8.81 -1.49 -9.37
CA ASP A 308 -8.40 -2.89 -9.23
C ASP A 308 -7.97 -3.25 -7.80
N SER A 309 -7.44 -2.29 -7.06
CA SER A 309 -7.17 -2.37 -5.62
C SER A 309 -7.36 -0.99 -4.98
N PRO A 310 -8.59 -0.68 -4.49
CA PRO A 310 -8.88 0.63 -3.90
C PRO A 310 -7.98 1.00 -2.73
N VAL A 311 -7.66 0.04 -1.84
CA VAL A 311 -6.76 0.26 -0.70
C VAL A 311 -5.36 0.68 -1.16
N SER A 312 -4.82 0.02 -2.19
CA SER A 312 -3.48 0.32 -2.71
C SER A 312 -3.42 1.69 -3.39
N ALA A 313 -4.45 2.04 -4.17
CA ALA A 313 -4.56 3.35 -4.81
C ALA A 313 -4.60 4.48 -3.77
N ALA A 314 -5.45 4.35 -2.75
CA ALA A 314 -5.62 5.33 -1.69
C ALA A 314 -4.34 5.51 -0.86
N GLN A 315 -3.70 4.41 -0.47
CA GLN A 315 -2.47 4.45 0.32
C GLN A 315 -1.27 4.98 -0.47
N GLY A 316 -1.18 4.64 -1.77
CA GLY A 316 -0.18 5.22 -2.67
C GLY A 316 -0.35 6.74 -2.79
N TYR A 317 -1.58 7.21 -2.94
CA TYR A 317 -1.90 8.64 -2.97
C TYR A 317 -1.51 9.33 -1.66
N ASP A 318 -1.94 8.81 -0.51
CA ASP A 318 -1.69 9.41 0.80
C ASP A 318 -0.20 9.44 1.16
N SER A 319 0.58 8.42 0.76
CA SER A 319 2.03 8.36 1.05
C SER A 319 2.79 9.54 0.44
N ILE A 320 2.38 10.02 -0.72
CA ILE A 320 3.01 11.18 -1.38
C ILE A 320 2.68 12.48 -0.64
N PHE A 321 1.46 12.63 -0.12
CA PHE A 321 1.11 13.80 0.71
C PHE A 321 1.86 13.81 2.03
N LEU A 322 2.04 12.65 2.67
CA LEU A 322 2.85 12.51 3.88
C LEU A 322 4.32 12.89 3.63
N LEU A 323 4.92 12.38 2.55
CA LEU A 323 6.28 12.74 2.16
C LEU A 323 6.41 14.23 1.82
N ALA A 324 5.47 14.77 1.06
CA ALA A 324 5.48 16.20 0.71
C ALA A 324 5.39 17.09 1.95
N ALA A 325 4.55 16.74 2.91
CA ALA A 325 4.45 17.45 4.18
C ALA A 325 5.76 17.41 4.98
N ALA A 326 6.39 16.23 5.05
CA ALA A 326 7.66 16.05 5.76
C ALA A 326 8.80 16.83 5.07
N ILE A 327 8.92 16.78 3.74
CA ILE A 327 9.93 17.54 2.99
C ILE A 327 9.73 19.06 3.19
N LYS A 328 8.48 19.54 3.18
CA LYS A 328 8.15 20.95 3.46
C LYS A 328 8.55 21.34 4.89
N GLN A 329 8.20 20.52 5.89
CA GLN A 329 8.52 20.79 7.29
C GLN A 329 10.04 20.75 7.53
N ALA A 330 10.75 19.78 6.96
CA ALA A 330 12.19 19.66 7.02
C ALA A 330 12.93 20.80 6.28
N ASN A 331 12.24 21.48 5.38
CA ASN A 331 12.82 22.44 4.42
C ASN A 331 14.07 21.86 3.73
N SER A 332 14.04 20.57 3.39
CA SER A 332 15.20 19.80 2.93
C SER A 332 14.76 18.53 2.19
N THR A 333 15.64 18.05 1.29
CA THR A 333 15.52 16.71 0.67
C THR A 333 16.51 15.70 1.26
N ASP A 334 17.16 16.04 2.37
CA ASP A 334 18.07 15.18 3.12
C ASP A 334 17.28 14.09 3.87
N GLY A 335 17.68 12.84 3.71
CA GLY A 335 16.95 11.70 4.26
C GLY A 335 16.76 11.72 5.78
N PRO A 336 17.83 11.94 6.57
CA PRO A 336 17.75 12.12 8.03
C PRO A 336 16.74 13.19 8.45
N LYS A 337 16.75 14.36 7.79
CA LYS A 337 15.82 15.44 8.11
C LYS A 337 14.37 15.11 7.74
N ILE A 338 14.17 14.40 6.63
CA ILE A 338 12.83 13.92 6.24
C ILE A 338 12.32 12.90 7.25
N ARG A 339 13.15 11.95 7.69
CA ARG A 339 12.80 10.97 8.73
C ARG A 339 12.37 11.68 10.02
N GLU A 340 13.19 12.60 10.52
CA GLU A 340 12.88 13.38 11.72
C GLU A 340 11.56 14.17 11.58
N ALA A 341 11.34 14.78 10.41
CA ALA A 341 10.09 15.50 10.12
C ALA A 341 8.87 14.55 10.08
N LEU A 342 9.00 13.33 9.54
CA LEU A 342 7.94 12.32 9.55
C LEU A 342 7.58 11.91 10.98
N GLU A 343 8.57 11.64 11.84
CA GLU A 343 8.36 11.28 13.25
C GLU A 343 7.74 12.41 14.08
N ASN A 344 7.83 13.66 13.59
CA ASN A 344 7.42 14.86 14.30
C ASN A 344 6.51 15.78 13.47
N LEU A 345 5.65 15.25 12.61
CA LEU A 345 4.75 16.06 11.79
C LEU A 345 3.91 17.01 12.66
N GLN A 346 4.02 18.32 12.39
CA GLN A 346 3.35 19.37 13.17
C GLN A 346 1.94 19.64 12.64
N THR A 347 1.74 19.54 11.34
CA THR A 347 0.46 19.83 10.69
C THR A 347 -0.20 18.53 10.26
N PRO A 348 -1.49 18.33 10.59
CA PRO A 348 -2.24 17.19 10.07
C PRO A 348 -2.22 17.13 8.55
N VAL A 349 -2.10 15.94 8.00
CA VAL A 349 -2.13 15.67 6.56
C VAL A 349 -3.46 15.03 6.21
N GLU A 350 -4.25 15.73 5.41
CA GLU A 350 -5.52 15.19 4.92
C GLU A 350 -5.27 14.17 3.81
N GLY A 351 -5.45 12.90 4.10
CA GLY A 351 -5.46 11.80 3.14
C GLY A 351 -6.87 11.43 2.69
N VAL A 352 -6.96 10.43 1.83
CA VAL A 352 -8.24 9.80 1.42
C VAL A 352 -8.56 8.59 2.28
N VAL A 353 -7.57 7.95 2.88
CA VAL A 353 -7.76 6.91 3.90
C VAL A 353 -8.24 7.56 5.20
N MET A 354 -7.50 8.55 5.68
CA MET A 354 -7.77 9.25 6.94
C MET A 354 -7.08 10.62 6.96
N THR A 355 -7.37 11.43 7.98
CA THR A 355 -6.52 12.56 8.35
C THR A 355 -5.40 12.09 9.27
N TYR A 356 -4.16 12.21 8.83
CA TYR A 356 -2.97 11.79 9.56
C TYR A 356 -2.53 12.89 10.52
N ASN A 357 -2.77 12.69 11.80
CA ASN A 357 -2.36 13.63 12.86
C ASN A 357 -1.22 13.00 13.68
N LYS A 358 0.01 13.45 13.46
CA LYS A 358 1.23 12.86 14.05
C LYS A 358 1.24 11.33 13.94
N PRO A 359 1.16 10.78 12.71
CA PRO A 359 0.96 9.35 12.52
C PRO A 359 2.18 8.52 12.92
N PHE A 360 3.36 9.11 12.99
CA PHE A 360 4.61 8.45 13.31
C PHE A 360 5.27 9.09 14.53
N THR A 361 6.04 8.26 15.24
CA THR A 361 6.95 8.66 16.31
C THR A 361 8.26 7.91 16.13
N HIS A 362 9.30 8.29 16.87
CA HIS A 362 10.56 7.55 16.85
C HIS A 362 10.41 6.03 17.09
N ASP A 363 9.46 5.64 17.93
CA ASP A 363 9.25 4.23 18.32
C ASP A 363 8.16 3.53 17.50
N ASN A 364 7.39 4.27 16.70
CA ASN A 364 6.29 3.73 15.90
C ASN A 364 6.24 4.36 14.51
N HIS A 365 6.51 3.55 13.51
CA HIS A 365 6.46 3.94 12.09
C HIS A 365 5.25 3.37 11.34
N ASP A 366 4.22 2.93 12.05
CA ASP A 366 2.94 2.47 11.49
C ASP A 366 1.87 3.55 11.68
N ALA A 367 1.34 4.10 10.58
CA ALA A 367 0.36 5.18 10.63
C ALA A 367 -1.08 4.70 10.90
N ILE A 368 -1.42 3.47 10.51
CA ILE A 368 -2.77 2.93 10.57
C ILE A 368 -2.96 2.15 11.87
N THR A 369 -4.10 2.37 12.52
CA THR A 369 -4.55 1.58 13.68
C THR A 369 -5.82 0.79 13.32
N ALA A 370 -6.30 -0.05 14.22
CA ALA A 370 -7.52 -0.81 13.98
C ALA A 370 -8.78 0.07 13.82
N LYS A 371 -8.72 1.35 14.24
CA LYS A 371 -9.85 2.29 14.13
C LYS A 371 -10.15 2.70 12.71
N GLU A 372 -9.13 2.72 11.84
CA GLU A 372 -9.22 3.11 10.45
C GLU A 372 -9.57 1.94 9.53
N VAL A 373 -9.76 0.73 10.10
CA VAL A 373 -10.02 -0.48 9.33
C VAL A 373 -11.45 -0.95 9.55
N VAL A 374 -12.13 -1.25 8.45
CA VAL A 374 -13.48 -1.80 8.47
C VAL A 374 -13.49 -3.17 7.80
N ILE A 375 -14.50 -4.00 8.08
CA ILE A 375 -14.71 -5.24 7.32
C ILE A 375 -15.44 -4.91 6.02
N GLY A 376 -14.85 -5.30 4.89
CA GLY A 376 -15.47 -5.31 3.59
C GLY A 376 -16.03 -6.68 3.25
N GLU A 377 -16.95 -6.72 2.28
CA GLU A 377 -17.55 -7.93 1.73
C GLU A 377 -17.59 -7.83 0.20
N VAL A 378 -17.25 -8.90 -0.49
CA VAL A 378 -17.46 -8.99 -1.93
C VAL A 378 -18.95 -9.20 -2.21
N LYS A 379 -19.54 -8.25 -2.92
CA LYS A 379 -20.97 -8.27 -3.27
C LYS A 379 -21.20 -7.65 -4.63
N GLY A 380 -21.82 -8.41 -5.54
CA GLY A 380 -22.11 -7.96 -6.90
C GLY A 380 -20.85 -7.57 -7.68
N GLY A 381 -19.75 -8.31 -7.51
CA GLY A 381 -18.47 -8.05 -8.17
C GLY A 381 -17.72 -6.81 -7.66
N ARG A 382 -18.07 -6.29 -6.48
CA ARG A 382 -17.42 -5.13 -5.84
C ARG A 382 -17.19 -5.40 -4.35
N VAL A 383 -16.33 -4.62 -3.74
CA VAL A 383 -16.20 -4.59 -2.27
C VAL A 383 -17.13 -3.52 -1.73
N VAL A 384 -17.98 -3.91 -0.80
CA VAL A 384 -18.85 -3.01 -0.02
C VAL A 384 -18.52 -3.14 1.45
N LYS A 385 -18.91 -2.17 2.27
CA LYS A 385 -18.79 -2.29 3.72
C LYS A 385 -19.71 -3.42 4.20
N ALA A 386 -19.17 -4.36 4.97
CA ALA A 386 -19.97 -5.43 5.56
C ALA A 386 -20.89 -4.89 6.66
N ASN A 387 -22.06 -5.50 6.79
CA ASN A 387 -23.02 -5.20 7.85
C ASN A 387 -22.64 -5.89 9.15
#